data_91da4ff418ffdd3700fc85aea7d309c9
#
_entry.id   91da4ff418ffdd3700fc85aea7d309c9
#
_cell.length_a   1.000
_cell.length_b   1.000
_cell.length_c   1.000
_cell.angle_alpha   90.00
_cell.angle_beta   90.00
_cell.angle_gamma   90.00
#
_symmetry.space_group_name_H-M   'P 1'
#
loop_
_entity.id
_entity.type
_entity.pdbx_description
1 polymer ?
#
loop_
_entity_poly.entity_id
_entity_poly.type
_entity_poly.pdbx_seq_one_letter_code
_entity_poly.pdbx_strand_id
1 'polypeptide(L)'
;MLLNDKLKEMKKLLLIKFIFLLVFISGCQTINEKSEEIAKKENEKLSKFIGQPESELKIVMGNPDEETKDEKGSKILIYQTKKYSIDCERKFEINEVNMVVGFSSKGCF
;
A
#
# COMPACT_ATOMS: atom_id res chain seq x y z
N MET A 1 -54.63 -3.66 22.28
CA MET A 1 -53.58 -3.35 23.27
C MET A 1 -52.37 -4.24 23.14
N LEU A 2 -52.50 -5.55 23.08
CA LEU A 2 -51.36 -6.48 22.91
C LEU A 2 -50.63 -6.37 21.58
N LEU A 3 -51.31 -6.07 20.49
CA LEU A 3 -50.74 -5.88 19.16
C LEU A 3 -49.88 -4.61 19.07
N ASN A 4 -50.25 -3.53 19.73
CA ASN A 4 -49.46 -2.27 19.73
C ASN A 4 -48.15 -2.42 20.54
N ASP A 5 -48.16 -3.20 21.61
CA ASP A 5 -46.95 -3.44 22.40
C ASP A 5 -45.96 -4.32 21.66
N LYS A 6 -46.43 -5.34 20.93
CA LYS A 6 -45.56 -6.16 20.05
C LYS A 6 -44.97 -5.37 18.90
N LEU A 7 -45.76 -4.47 18.32
CA LEU A 7 -45.26 -3.56 17.24
C LEU A 7 -44.19 -2.60 17.75
N LYS A 8 -44.34 -2.05 18.94
CA LYS A 8 -43.34 -1.21 19.59
C LYS A 8 -42.02 -1.95 19.86
N GLU A 9 -42.15 -3.19 20.36
CA GLU A 9 -40.96 -4.03 20.59
C GLU A 9 -40.24 -4.41 19.31
N MET A 10 -40.97 -4.75 18.26
CA MET A 10 -40.38 -5.03 16.93
C MET A 10 -39.71 -3.83 16.31
N LYS A 11 -40.27 -2.61 16.45
CA LYS A 11 -39.65 -1.38 15.98
C LYS A 11 -38.37 -1.04 16.74
N LYS A 12 -38.34 -1.26 18.05
CA LYS A 12 -37.11 -1.11 18.86
C LYS A 12 -36.02 -2.08 18.43
N LEU A 13 -36.36 -3.34 18.21
CA LEU A 13 -35.42 -4.36 17.73
C LEU A 13 -34.87 -4.02 16.34
N LEU A 14 -35.69 -3.53 15.43
CA LEU A 14 -35.31 -3.08 14.11
C LEU A 14 -34.35 -1.88 14.18
N LEU A 15 -34.64 -0.91 15.05
CA LEU A 15 -33.78 0.26 15.26
C LEU A 15 -32.41 -0.13 15.83
N ILE A 16 -32.37 -1.06 16.79
CA ILE A 16 -31.12 -1.56 17.37
C ILE A 16 -30.28 -2.31 16.33
N LYS A 17 -30.92 -3.14 15.50
CA LYS A 17 -30.24 -3.81 14.37
C LYS A 17 -29.71 -2.82 13.34
N PHE A 18 -30.46 -1.78 13.05
CA PHE A 18 -30.07 -0.75 12.09
C PHE A 18 -28.88 0.07 12.61
N ILE A 19 -28.87 0.44 13.88
CA ILE A 19 -27.76 1.15 14.54
C ILE A 19 -26.53 0.25 14.59
N PHE A 20 -26.70 -1.05 14.86
CA PHE A 20 -25.61 -2.01 14.87
C PHE A 20 -24.96 -2.17 13.48
N LEU A 21 -25.78 -2.16 12.44
CA LEU A 21 -25.31 -2.22 11.05
C LEU A 21 -24.51 -0.97 10.65
N LEU A 22 -24.96 0.21 11.09
CA LEU A 22 -24.28 1.49 10.83
C LEU A 22 -22.90 1.57 11.51
N VAL A 23 -22.74 1.00 12.69
CA VAL A 23 -21.45 0.94 13.40
C VAL A 23 -20.44 0.04 12.68
N PHE A 24 -20.91 -1.03 12.03
CA PHE A 24 -20.03 -1.91 11.25
C PHE A 24 -19.47 -1.26 9.98
N ILE A 25 -20.20 -0.33 9.37
CA ILE A 25 -19.78 0.33 8.12
C ILE A 25 -18.68 1.37 8.38
N SER A 26 -18.67 2.02 9.53
CA SER A 26 -17.67 3.05 9.86
C SER A 26 -16.29 2.50 10.23
N GLY A 27 -16.18 1.21 10.59
CA GLY A 27 -14.90 0.60 10.93
C GLY A 27 -13.97 0.28 9.75
N CYS A 28 -14.53 0.08 8.56
CA CYS A 28 -13.74 -0.28 7.38
C CYS A 28 -13.05 0.91 6.70
N GLN A 29 -13.56 2.12 6.86
CA GLN A 29 -13.00 3.31 6.19
C GLN A 29 -11.68 3.78 6.80
N THR A 30 -11.50 3.62 8.11
CA THR A 30 -10.29 4.08 8.81
C THR A 30 -9.03 3.27 8.45
N ILE A 31 -9.19 2.00 8.12
CA ILE A 31 -8.07 1.12 7.75
C ILE A 31 -7.58 1.43 6.34
N ASN A 32 -8.49 1.72 5.41
CA ASN A 32 -8.15 2.07 4.03
C ASN A 32 -7.42 3.41 3.92
N GLU A 33 -7.81 4.42 4.69
CA GLU A 33 -7.15 5.72 4.70
C GLU A 33 -5.69 5.63 5.15
N LYS A 34 -5.39 4.84 6.18
CA LYS A 34 -4.01 4.64 6.66
C LYS A 34 -3.15 3.90 5.65
N SER A 35 -3.68 2.88 4.98
CA SER A 35 -2.93 2.13 3.97
C SER A 35 -2.65 2.95 2.72
N GLU A 36 -3.59 3.79 2.29
CA GLU A 36 -3.40 4.72 1.17
C GLU A 36 -2.37 5.80 1.49
N GLU A 37 -2.38 6.33 2.71
CA GLU A 37 -1.40 7.32 3.16
C GLU A 37 0.02 6.76 3.20
N ILE A 38 0.19 5.54 3.70
CA ILE A 38 1.49 4.84 3.72
C ILE A 38 1.99 4.59 2.30
N ALA A 39 1.13 4.10 1.40
CA ALA A 39 1.47 3.88 0.00
C ALA A 39 1.86 5.18 -0.71
N LYS A 40 1.17 6.27 -0.44
CA LYS A 40 1.46 7.58 -0.98
C LYS A 40 2.83 8.10 -0.53
N LYS A 41 3.17 7.97 0.74
CA LYS A 41 4.48 8.35 1.28
C LYS A 41 5.61 7.54 0.66
N GLU A 42 5.41 6.24 0.50
CA GLU A 42 6.38 5.36 -0.15
C GLU A 42 6.60 5.76 -1.61
N ASN A 43 5.52 6.00 -2.35
CA ASN A 43 5.58 6.44 -3.74
C ASN A 43 6.27 7.80 -3.88
N GLU A 44 6.00 8.75 -3.01
CA GLU A 44 6.67 10.06 -3.00
C GLU A 44 8.17 9.93 -2.73
N LYS A 45 8.55 9.05 -1.81
CA LYS A 45 9.94 8.78 -1.46
C LYS A 45 10.70 8.16 -2.64
N LEU A 46 10.10 7.18 -3.32
CA LEU A 46 10.75 6.48 -4.42
C LEU A 46 10.72 7.27 -5.74
N SER A 47 9.70 8.08 -5.95
CA SER A 47 9.56 8.89 -7.16
C SER A 47 10.69 9.93 -7.33
N LYS A 48 11.34 10.31 -6.24
CA LYS A 48 12.48 11.21 -6.28
C LYS A 48 13.68 10.66 -7.06
N PHE A 49 13.76 9.33 -7.17
CA PHE A 49 14.84 8.68 -7.91
C PHE A 49 14.60 8.65 -9.41
N ILE A 50 13.37 8.84 -9.87
CA ILE A 50 13.05 8.85 -11.30
C ILE A 50 13.78 10.03 -11.96
N GLY A 51 14.52 9.74 -13.04
CA GLY A 51 15.37 10.71 -13.74
C GLY A 51 16.74 10.90 -13.11
N GLN A 52 17.05 10.20 -12.02
CA GLN A 52 18.37 10.21 -11.40
C GLN A 52 19.26 9.10 -11.96
N PRO A 53 20.59 9.28 -11.97
CA PRO A 53 21.49 8.20 -12.33
C PRO A 53 21.44 7.01 -11.37
N GLU A 54 21.71 5.81 -11.88
CA GLU A 54 21.84 4.60 -11.08
C GLU A 54 22.81 4.78 -9.91
N SER A 55 23.91 5.50 -10.12
CA SER A 55 24.92 5.79 -9.10
C SER A 55 24.35 6.56 -7.91
N GLU A 56 23.48 7.51 -8.15
CA GLU A 56 22.80 8.26 -7.08
C GLU A 56 21.84 7.36 -6.29
N LEU A 57 21.12 6.48 -6.96
CA LEU A 57 20.27 5.49 -6.30
C LEU A 57 21.09 4.58 -5.39
N LYS A 58 22.23 4.09 -5.84
CA LYS A 58 23.11 3.22 -5.07
C LYS A 58 23.77 3.92 -3.89
N ILE A 59 24.03 5.22 -3.98
CA ILE A 59 24.54 6.00 -2.85
C ILE A 59 23.50 6.06 -1.72
N VAL A 60 22.24 6.26 -2.04
CA VAL A 60 21.15 6.38 -1.04
C VAL A 60 20.69 5.02 -0.55
N MET A 61 20.45 4.07 -1.45
CA MET A 61 19.85 2.77 -1.15
C MET A 61 20.90 1.68 -0.85
N GLY A 62 22.15 1.91 -1.22
CA GLY A 62 23.19 0.89 -1.15
C GLY A 62 23.17 -0.02 -2.38
N ASN A 63 23.93 -1.11 -2.30
CA ASN A 63 23.93 -2.12 -3.36
C ASN A 63 22.63 -2.92 -3.34
N PRO A 64 22.04 -3.22 -4.52
CA PRO A 64 20.87 -4.05 -4.57
C PRO A 64 21.16 -5.49 -4.16
N ASP A 65 20.16 -6.18 -3.65
CA ASP A 65 20.26 -7.60 -3.30
C ASP A 65 20.35 -8.47 -4.56
N GLU A 66 19.73 -8.04 -5.65
CA GLU A 66 19.71 -8.74 -6.91
C GLU A 66 19.62 -7.76 -8.08
N GLU A 67 20.28 -8.09 -9.17
CA GLU A 67 20.15 -7.40 -10.46
C GLU A 67 19.66 -8.40 -11.52
N THR A 68 18.61 -8.04 -12.23
CA THR A 68 18.09 -8.83 -13.34
C THR A 68 17.88 -7.94 -14.56
N LYS A 69 17.54 -8.54 -15.68
CA LYS A 69 17.09 -7.84 -16.88
C LYS A 69 15.66 -8.25 -17.18
N ASP A 70 14.85 -7.31 -17.62
CA ASP A 70 13.49 -7.59 -18.07
C ASP A 70 13.50 -8.06 -19.54
N GLU A 71 12.32 -8.36 -20.07
CA GLU A 71 12.16 -8.83 -21.46
C GLU A 71 12.63 -7.79 -22.49
N LYS A 72 12.60 -6.51 -22.13
CA LYS A 72 13.02 -5.39 -22.99
C LYS A 72 14.53 -5.09 -22.91
N GLY A 73 15.26 -5.81 -22.06
CA GLY A 73 16.67 -5.59 -21.83
C GLY A 73 17.01 -4.49 -20.83
N SER A 74 16.01 -3.90 -20.17
CA SER A 74 16.23 -2.95 -19.07
C SER A 74 16.75 -3.67 -17.84
N LYS A 75 17.67 -3.03 -17.13
CA LYS A 75 18.19 -3.56 -15.86
C LYS A 75 17.16 -3.32 -14.76
N ILE A 76 16.93 -4.32 -13.93
CA ILE A 76 16.08 -4.23 -12.75
C ILE A 76 16.93 -4.42 -11.50
N LEU A 77 16.95 -3.42 -10.63
CA LEU A 77 17.60 -3.50 -9.33
C LEU A 77 16.57 -3.87 -8.28
N ILE A 78 16.83 -4.92 -7.53
CA ILE A 78 15.90 -5.45 -6.53
C ILE A 78 16.50 -5.26 -5.13
N TYR A 79 15.75 -4.55 -4.29
CA TYR A 79 16.08 -4.33 -2.88
C TYR A 79 15.05 -5.04 -2.01
N GLN A 80 15.50 -5.91 -1.14
CA GLN A 80 14.64 -6.66 -0.23
C GLN A 80 14.94 -6.26 1.20
N THR A 81 13.92 -5.94 1.95
CA THR A 81 14.00 -5.69 3.39
C THR A 81 12.90 -6.45 4.11
N LYS A 82 13.11 -6.70 5.39
CA LYS A 82 12.12 -7.40 6.21
C LYS A 82 11.83 -6.56 7.45
N LYS A 83 10.55 -6.29 7.69
CA LYS A 83 10.10 -5.54 8.85
C LYS A 83 8.87 -6.25 9.44
N TYR A 84 8.95 -6.59 10.72
CA TYR A 84 7.88 -7.31 11.42
C TYR A 84 7.44 -8.61 10.73
N SER A 85 8.39 -9.38 10.19
CA SER A 85 8.15 -10.60 9.42
C SER A 85 7.43 -10.37 8.07
N ILE A 86 7.29 -9.14 7.63
CA ILE A 86 6.72 -8.78 6.33
C ILE A 86 7.86 -8.43 5.38
N ASP A 87 7.90 -9.10 4.24
CA ASP A 87 8.90 -8.85 3.20
C ASP A 87 8.51 -7.61 2.40
N CYS A 88 9.45 -6.66 2.31
CA CYS A 88 9.34 -5.48 1.46
C CYS A 88 10.28 -5.65 0.27
N GLU A 89 9.73 -5.58 -0.94
CA GLU A 89 10.50 -5.65 -2.18
C GLU A 89 10.33 -4.35 -2.95
N ARG A 90 11.45 -3.68 -3.25
CA ARG A 90 11.50 -2.50 -4.10
C ARG A 90 12.28 -2.82 -5.34
N LYS A 91 11.71 -2.52 -6.50
CA LYS A 91 12.33 -2.72 -7.80
C LYS A 91 12.49 -1.39 -8.50
N PHE A 92 13.67 -1.16 -9.06
CA PHE A 92 13.93 0.03 -9.86
C PHE A 92 14.33 -0.39 -11.26
N GLU A 93 13.69 0.20 -12.26
CA GLU A 93 14.02 -0.01 -13.66
C GLU A 93 15.06 1.00 -14.10
N ILE A 94 16.16 0.51 -14.65
CA ILE A 94 17.27 1.31 -15.15
C ILE A 94 17.33 1.15 -16.67
N ASN A 95 17.35 2.27 -17.38
CA ASN A 95 17.43 2.25 -18.84
C ASN A 95 18.88 2.07 -19.34
N GLU A 96 19.04 2.08 -20.66
CA GLU A 96 20.34 1.85 -21.34
C GLU A 96 21.39 2.93 -21.03
N VAL A 97 20.95 4.14 -20.63
CA VAL A 97 21.85 5.24 -20.26
C VAL A 97 22.05 5.35 -18.75
N ASN A 98 21.75 4.28 -18.01
CA ASN A 98 21.93 4.17 -16.56
C ASN A 98 21.11 5.19 -15.73
N MET A 99 19.91 5.48 -16.19
CA MET A 99 18.97 6.36 -15.49
C MET A 99 17.79 5.57 -14.94
N VAL A 100 17.31 5.97 -13.78
CA VAL A 100 16.10 5.38 -13.18
C VAL A 100 14.88 5.89 -13.94
N VAL A 101 14.11 4.99 -14.53
CA VAL A 101 12.92 5.32 -15.33
C VAL A 101 11.63 4.81 -14.72
N GLY A 102 11.69 3.93 -13.74
CA GLY A 102 10.51 3.40 -13.07
C GLY A 102 10.85 2.73 -11.76
N PHE A 103 9.83 2.51 -10.96
CA PHE A 103 9.95 1.77 -9.71
C PHE A 103 8.65 1.06 -9.38
N SER A 104 8.75 0.04 -8.53
CA SER A 104 7.60 -0.60 -7.90
C SER A 104 7.97 -1.01 -6.48
N SER A 105 7.00 -1.05 -5.59
CA SER A 105 7.20 -1.54 -4.22
C SER A 105 6.06 -2.46 -3.82
N LYS A 106 6.39 -3.50 -3.05
CA LYS A 106 5.44 -4.48 -2.58
C LYS A 106 5.74 -4.83 -1.13
N GLY A 107 4.73 -4.74 -0.28
CA GLY A 107 4.85 -5.04 1.15
C GLY A 107 5.62 -4.00 1.96
N CYS A 108 5.88 -2.81 1.43
CA CYS A 108 6.64 -1.75 2.08
C CYS A 108 5.74 -0.79 2.86
N PHE A 109 6.16 -0.43 4.08
CA PHE A 109 5.48 0.54 4.92
C PHE A 109 6.43 1.18 5.94
#